data_94e0f663c1bf89dab2bfb109e0e1149e
#
_entry.id   94e0f663c1bf89dab2bfb109e0e1149e
#
_cell.length_a   1.000
_cell.length_b   1.000
_cell.length_c   1.000
_cell.angle_alpha   90.00
_cell.angle_beta   90.00
_cell.angle_gamma   90.00
#
_symmetry.space_group_name_H-M   'P 1'
#
loop_
_entity.id
_entity.type
_entity.pdbx_description
1 polymer ?
#
loop_
_entity_poly.entity_id
_entity_poly.type
_entity_poly.pdbx_seq_one_letter_code
_entity_poly.pdbx_strand_id
1 'polypeptide(L)'
;MPNYFFIQSQDPYTDRVTDDQFLLMSQLAGEGKEVSLFLTQNGVVPAAFQAESPMFDKLLDQKIKIYADKFSLEQREIAETELKRNIESAEIHVVVQAMLAGDKVIWN
;
A
#
# COMPACT_ATOMS: atom_id res chain seq x y z
N MET A 1 0.81 14.57 -16.12
CA MET A 1 1.35 13.22 -15.82
C MET A 1 0.39 12.48 -14.94
N PRO A 2 -0.04 11.28 -15.31
CA PRO A 2 -0.94 10.52 -14.44
C PRO A 2 -0.21 10.07 -13.19
N ASN A 3 -0.89 10.20 -12.05
CA ASN A 3 -0.46 9.60 -10.82
C ASN A 3 -1.04 8.20 -10.74
N TYR A 4 -0.29 7.28 -10.16
CA TYR A 4 -0.73 5.90 -9.99
C TYR A 4 -1.16 5.68 -8.55
N PHE A 5 -2.33 5.11 -8.36
CA PHE A 5 -2.87 4.81 -7.04
C PHE A 5 -3.24 3.33 -7.00
N PHE A 6 -2.49 2.56 -6.22
CA PHE A 6 -2.70 1.13 -6.10
C PHE A 6 -3.52 0.83 -4.84
N ILE A 7 -4.50 -0.06 -4.99
CA ILE A 7 -5.27 -0.59 -3.86
C ILE A 7 -4.93 -2.07 -3.74
N GLN A 8 -4.39 -2.47 -2.60
CA GLN A 8 -3.96 -3.84 -2.37
C GLN A 8 -4.79 -4.46 -1.26
N SER A 9 -5.61 -5.47 -1.60
CA SER A 9 -6.47 -6.17 -0.64
C SER A 9 -5.95 -7.57 -0.29
N GLN A 10 -4.99 -8.10 -1.03
CA GLN A 10 -4.42 -9.42 -0.82
C GLN A 10 -3.10 -9.32 -0.08
N ASP A 11 -2.74 -10.36 0.68
CA ASP A 11 -1.45 -10.41 1.33
C ASP A 11 -0.45 -11.20 0.47
N PRO A 12 0.87 -10.93 0.62
CA PRO A 12 1.89 -11.58 -0.21
C PRO A 12 2.14 -13.04 0.15
N TYR A 13 1.59 -13.52 1.26
CA TYR A 13 1.84 -14.88 1.72
C TYR A 13 0.91 -15.89 1.04
N THR A 14 -0.26 -15.44 0.59
CA THR A 14 -1.26 -16.30 -0.02
C THR A 14 -1.52 -15.97 -1.48
N ASP A 15 -1.04 -14.83 -1.98
CA ASP A 15 -1.27 -14.38 -3.35
C ASP A 15 0.04 -13.93 -4.00
N ARG A 16 0.49 -14.68 -5.00
CA ARG A 16 1.73 -14.38 -5.74
C ARG A 16 1.67 -13.06 -6.49
N VAL A 17 0.50 -12.68 -6.96
CA VAL A 17 0.31 -11.44 -7.73
C VAL A 17 0.66 -10.23 -6.89
N THR A 18 0.53 -10.33 -5.57
CA THR A 18 0.84 -9.24 -4.65
C THR A 18 2.30 -8.80 -4.76
N ASP A 19 3.24 -9.74 -4.76
CA ASP A 19 4.65 -9.39 -4.90
C ASP A 19 4.96 -8.80 -6.28
N ASP A 20 4.30 -9.29 -7.33
CA ASP A 20 4.44 -8.72 -8.67
C ASP A 20 3.93 -7.28 -8.71
N GLN A 21 2.85 -6.98 -8.00
CA GLN A 21 2.33 -5.62 -7.88
C GLN A 21 3.31 -4.70 -7.14
N PHE A 22 3.92 -5.20 -6.06
CA PHE A 22 4.93 -4.43 -5.33
C PHE A 22 6.13 -4.13 -6.23
N LEU A 23 6.57 -5.09 -7.03
CA LEU A 23 7.66 -4.88 -7.97
C LEU A 23 7.31 -3.81 -8.99
N LEU A 24 6.09 -3.83 -9.53
CA LEU A 24 5.62 -2.83 -10.47
C LEU A 24 5.63 -1.43 -9.84
N MET A 25 5.14 -1.30 -8.61
CA MET A 25 5.15 -0.02 -7.90
C MET A 25 6.58 0.50 -7.74
N SER A 26 7.50 -0.38 -7.38
CA SER A 26 8.91 -0.02 -7.20
C SER A 26 9.51 0.47 -8.51
N GLN A 27 9.20 -0.19 -9.62
CA GLN A 27 9.70 0.20 -10.95
C GLN A 27 9.14 1.56 -11.37
N LEU A 28 7.85 1.79 -11.16
CA LEU A 28 7.22 3.06 -11.51
C LEU A 28 7.81 4.21 -10.70
N ALA A 29 8.00 4.00 -9.41
CA ALA A 29 8.60 5.02 -8.54
C ALA A 29 10.05 5.30 -8.96
N GLY A 30 10.80 4.26 -9.32
CA GLY A 30 12.15 4.41 -9.82
C GLY A 30 12.25 5.18 -11.12
N GLU A 31 11.18 5.20 -11.92
CA GLU A 31 11.09 5.98 -13.15
C GLU A 31 10.61 7.42 -12.92
N GLY A 32 10.42 7.82 -11.67
CA GLY A 32 9.98 9.16 -11.33
C GLY A 32 8.47 9.36 -11.36
N LYS A 33 7.69 8.30 -11.48
CA LYS A 33 6.22 8.40 -11.43
C LYS A 33 5.77 8.61 -10.00
N GLU A 34 4.66 9.32 -9.82
CA GLU A 34 4.03 9.44 -8.50
C GLU A 34 3.19 8.20 -8.25
N VAL A 35 3.53 7.48 -7.18
CA VAL A 35 2.89 6.23 -6.81
C VAL A 35 2.38 6.34 -5.39
N SER A 36 1.13 5.92 -5.19
CA SER A 36 0.53 5.79 -3.86
C SER A 36 -0.03 4.38 -3.72
N LEU A 37 -0.03 3.89 -2.49
CA LEU A 37 -0.50 2.54 -2.18
C LEU A 37 -1.45 2.62 -0.99
N PHE A 38 -2.62 2.02 -1.13
CA PHE A 38 -3.61 1.89 -0.06
C PHE A 38 -3.80 0.42 0.24
N LEU A 39 -3.40 0.02 1.45
CA LEU A 39 -3.52 -1.36 1.92
C LEU A 39 -4.86 -1.50 2.65
N THR A 40 -5.65 -2.48 2.25
CA THR A 40 -6.94 -2.74 2.87
C THR A 40 -7.12 -4.25 3.08
N GLN A 41 -8.00 -4.63 3.98
CA GLN A 41 -8.27 -6.04 4.29
C GLN A 41 -6.95 -6.77 4.62
N ASN A 42 -6.72 -7.95 4.05
CA ASN A 42 -5.49 -8.70 4.30
C ASN A 42 -4.23 -8.00 3.76
N GLY A 43 -4.41 -7.00 2.89
CA GLY A 43 -3.29 -6.21 2.39
C GLY A 43 -2.55 -5.42 3.46
N VAL A 44 -3.16 -5.20 4.65
CA VAL A 44 -2.48 -4.49 5.73
C VAL A 44 -1.47 -5.36 6.49
N VAL A 45 -1.50 -6.68 6.31
CA VAL A 45 -0.64 -7.60 7.07
C VAL A 45 0.86 -7.27 6.90
N PRO A 46 1.38 -7.03 5.70
CA PRO A 46 2.81 -6.74 5.57
C PRO A 46 3.22 -5.39 6.16
N ALA A 47 2.26 -4.53 6.51
CA ALA A 47 2.55 -3.23 7.12
C ALA A 47 2.93 -3.32 8.59
N ALA A 48 2.59 -4.41 9.27
CA ALA A 48 2.94 -4.61 10.68
C ALA A 48 4.46 -4.82 10.81
N PHE A 49 5.08 -4.18 11.80
CA PHE A 49 6.54 -4.16 11.87
C PHE A 49 7.15 -5.55 12.03
N GLN A 50 6.40 -6.52 12.57
CA GLN A 50 6.88 -7.90 12.74
C GLN A 50 6.75 -8.76 11.48
N ALA A 51 6.03 -8.28 10.47
CA ALA A 51 5.80 -9.06 9.26
C ALA A 51 7.04 -9.08 8.37
N GLU A 52 7.38 -10.25 7.86
CA GLU A 52 8.46 -10.40 6.92
C GLU A 52 7.90 -10.36 5.50
N SER A 53 8.19 -9.29 4.79
CA SER A 53 7.74 -9.11 3.41
C SER A 53 8.78 -8.30 2.66
N PRO A 54 9.86 -8.95 2.16
CA PRO A 54 10.98 -8.23 1.55
C PRO A 54 10.58 -7.37 0.36
N MET A 55 9.65 -7.83 -0.48
CA MET A 55 9.21 -7.06 -1.64
C MET A 55 8.44 -5.81 -1.23
N PHE A 56 7.61 -5.93 -0.20
CA PHE A 56 6.91 -4.77 0.36
C PHE A 56 7.89 -3.81 1.02
N ASP A 57 8.84 -4.34 1.79
CA ASP A 57 9.76 -3.51 2.57
C ASP A 57 10.64 -2.63 1.68
N LYS A 58 10.89 -3.04 0.45
CA LYS A 58 11.61 -2.20 -0.52
C LYS A 58 10.88 -0.92 -0.83
N LEU A 59 9.56 -0.90 -0.72
CA LEU A 59 8.74 0.28 -1.00
C LEU A 59 8.90 1.36 0.06
N LEU A 60 9.26 0.97 1.28
CA LEU A 60 9.30 1.87 2.44
C LEU A 60 10.31 3.01 2.28
N ASP A 61 11.39 2.77 1.53
CA ASP A 61 12.46 3.73 1.35
C ASP A 61 12.38 4.47 0.00
N GLN A 62 11.33 4.19 -0.76
CA GLN A 62 11.10 4.86 -2.04
C GLN A 62 10.09 5.99 -1.86
N LYS A 63 9.96 6.85 -2.89
CA LYS A 63 9.00 7.96 -2.88
C LYS A 63 7.60 7.44 -3.21
N ILE A 64 7.06 6.62 -2.32
CA ILE A 64 5.73 6.05 -2.46
C ILE A 64 4.95 6.42 -1.19
N LYS A 65 3.77 7.00 -1.36
CA LYS A 65 2.88 7.25 -0.22
C LYS A 65 2.15 5.96 0.09
N ILE A 66 2.33 5.46 1.30
CA ILE A 66 1.72 4.20 1.73
C ILE A 66 0.72 4.47 2.84
N TYR A 67 -0.52 4.06 2.59
CA TYR A 67 -1.62 4.17 3.55
C TYR A 67 -2.07 2.78 3.95
N ALA A 68 -2.43 2.62 5.22
CA ALA A 68 -3.05 1.39 5.72
C ALA A 68 -4.46 1.74 6.19
N ASP A 69 -5.45 0.99 5.73
CA ASP A 69 -6.84 1.21 6.07
C ASP A 69 -7.08 1.04 7.56
N LYS A 70 -7.51 2.10 8.22
CA LYS A 70 -7.71 2.13 9.66
C LYS A 70 -8.67 1.05 10.13
N PHE A 71 -9.77 0.85 9.42
CA PHE A 71 -10.76 -0.16 9.77
C PHE A 71 -10.17 -1.58 9.70
N SER A 72 -9.40 -1.86 8.63
CA SER A 72 -8.75 -3.16 8.45
C SER A 72 -7.71 -3.43 9.54
N LEU A 73 -6.98 -2.41 9.96
CA LEU A 73 -6.02 -2.52 11.05
C LEU A 73 -6.73 -2.85 12.37
N GLU A 74 -7.82 -2.16 12.66
CA GLU A 74 -8.59 -2.39 13.88
C GLU A 74 -9.15 -3.82 13.94
N GLN A 75 -9.67 -4.32 12.83
CA GLN A 75 -10.19 -5.68 12.75
C GLN A 75 -9.13 -6.73 13.02
N ARG A 76 -7.86 -6.43 12.71
CA ARG A 76 -6.74 -7.35 12.86
C ARG A 76 -5.90 -7.04 14.09
N GLU A 77 -6.39 -6.15 14.94
CA GLU A 77 -5.73 -5.76 16.19
C GLU A 77 -4.29 -5.29 15.96
N ILE A 78 -4.07 -4.56 14.86
CA ILE A 78 -2.78 -3.93 14.57
C ILE A 78 -2.88 -2.47 14.98
N ALA A 79 -2.12 -2.08 16.00
CA ALA A 79 -2.09 -0.69 16.45
C ALA A 79 -1.26 0.17 15.49
N GLU A 80 -1.59 1.45 15.40
CA GLU A 80 -0.83 2.38 14.54
C GLU A 80 0.64 2.44 14.93
N THR A 81 0.95 2.25 16.22
CA THR A 81 2.33 2.22 16.71
C THR A 81 3.09 0.98 16.26
N GLU A 82 2.40 -0.03 15.73
CA GLU A 82 3.00 -1.26 15.23
C GLU A 82 3.26 -1.23 13.72
N LEU A 83 2.93 -0.14 13.05
CA LEU A 83 3.18 0.00 11.63
C LEU A 83 4.65 0.25 11.33
N LYS A 84 5.10 -0.28 10.21
CA LYS A 84 6.44 0.01 9.70
C LYS A 84 6.56 1.49 9.36
N ARG A 85 7.80 1.97 9.23
CA ARG A 85 8.08 3.38 8.92
C ARG A 85 7.41 3.81 7.60
N ASN A 86 7.12 5.10 7.51
CA ASN A 86 6.58 5.73 6.29
C ASN A 86 5.19 5.22 5.88
N ILE A 87 4.45 4.62 6.82
CA ILE A 87 3.08 4.18 6.58
C ILE A 87 2.15 5.01 7.45
N GLU A 88 1.12 5.58 6.85
CA GLU A 88 0.08 6.32 7.56
C GLU A 88 -1.21 5.50 7.60
N SER A 89 -1.89 5.51 8.74
CA SER A 89 -3.25 4.99 8.77
C SER A 89 -4.17 6.00 8.10
N ALA A 90 -5.14 5.51 7.34
CA ALA A 90 -6.07 6.36 6.62
C ALA A 90 -7.40 5.66 6.44
N GLU A 91 -8.42 6.44 6.10
CA GLU A 91 -9.74 5.91 5.79
C GLU A 91 -9.94 5.87 4.28
N ILE A 92 -11.03 5.23 3.86
CA ILE A 92 -11.31 4.99 2.43
C ILE A 92 -11.43 6.30 1.62
N HIS A 93 -11.64 7.44 2.26
CA HIS A 93 -11.78 8.71 1.55
C HIS A 93 -10.54 9.07 0.71
N VAL A 94 -9.35 8.58 1.08
CA VAL A 94 -8.15 8.85 0.27
C VAL A 94 -8.25 8.21 -1.11
N VAL A 95 -8.95 7.07 -1.22
CA VAL A 95 -9.21 6.41 -2.50
C VAL A 95 -10.16 7.27 -3.35
N VAL A 96 -11.23 7.77 -2.72
CA VAL A 96 -12.20 8.62 -3.41
C VAL A 96 -11.53 9.89 -3.93
N GLN A 97 -10.67 10.51 -3.11
CA GLN A 97 -9.93 11.70 -3.51
C GLN A 97 -9.02 11.42 -4.71
N ALA A 98 -8.34 10.26 -4.73
CA ALA A 98 -7.49 9.88 -5.85
C ALA A 98 -8.31 9.73 -7.14
N MET A 99 -9.48 9.11 -7.05
CA MET A 99 -10.37 8.96 -8.21
C MET A 99 -10.84 10.32 -8.72
N LEU A 100 -11.21 11.22 -7.82
CA LEU A 100 -11.66 12.56 -8.20
C LEU A 100 -10.53 13.40 -8.80
N ALA A 101 -9.30 13.15 -8.37
CA ALA A 101 -8.13 13.84 -8.93
C ALA A 101 -7.70 13.31 -10.29
N GLY A 102 -8.32 12.22 -10.76
CA GLY A 102 -7.98 11.63 -12.06
C GLY A 102 -6.81 10.67 -12.01
N ASP A 103 -6.43 10.20 -10.84
CA ASP A 103 -5.37 9.21 -10.71
C ASP A 103 -5.75 7.90 -11.40
N LYS A 104 -4.74 7.20 -11.89
CA LYS A 104 -4.94 5.88 -12.45
C LYS A 104 -4.99 4.88 -11.29
N VAL A 105 -6.18 4.36 -11.02
CA VAL A 105 -6.41 3.45 -9.89
C VAL A 105 -6.29 2.00 -10.35
N ILE A 106 -5.46 1.24 -9.68
CA ILE A 106 -5.20 -0.18 -9.96
C ILE A 106 -5.49 -0.97 -8.70
N TRP A 107 -6.43 -1.91 -8.80
CA TRP A 107 -6.90 -2.71 -7.66
C TRP A 107 -6.47 -4.16 -7.79
N ASN A 108 -5.91 -4.67 -6.71
CA ASN A 108 -5.62 -6.10 -6.58
C ASN A 108 -6.17 -6.64 -5.26
#